data_2498a5e82d5b061e7193b8673db287b8
#
_entry.id   2498a5e82d5b061e7193b8673db287b8
#
_cell.length_a   1.000
_cell.length_b   1.000
_cell.length_c   1.000
_cell.angle_alpha   90.00
_cell.angle_beta   90.00
_cell.angle_gamma   90.00
#
_symmetry.space_group_name_H-M   'P 1'
#
loop_
_entity.id
_entity.type
_entity.pdbx_description
1 polymer ?
#
loop_
_entity_poly.entity_id
_entity_poly.type
_entity_poly.pdbx_seq_one_letter_code
_entity_poly.pdbx_strand_id
1 'polypeptide(L)'
;MRLEGKTAFITGAGSGLGRAASERFAEEGATIVAADVDTDGLEATADRVADLGGEVTTHELDVRDGDAFRAAVDAAAEEFGLDVLLNNAGVSHDRMDFEAIDDDVRDRVLDVNVKGVWNGCQAVLPHFKEQGSGAIVNTASLAGVIGAPQLTGYSLSKGAVVNFTRALAAEVGPDGVRVNAVCPGVTDTPMPRKGQSDEEWAQRKEELARHYPLKRLGEPEDVANAMLFLASDEADWITGQALVIDGGFSCA
;
A
#
# COMPACT_ATOMS: atom_id res chain seq x y z
N MET A 1 -22.61 1.74 -1.78
CA MET A 1 -21.22 1.29 -1.84
C MET A 1 -20.32 2.51 -1.72
N ARG A 2 -19.17 2.38 -1.05
CA ARG A 2 -18.28 3.53 -0.69
C ARG A 2 -17.43 4.01 -1.85
N LEU A 3 -17.19 3.12 -2.84
CA LEU A 3 -16.40 3.40 -4.06
C LEU A 3 -17.20 3.12 -5.35
N GLU A 4 -18.53 3.21 -5.29
CA GLU A 4 -19.41 3.01 -6.45
C GLU A 4 -19.00 3.92 -7.61
N GLY A 5 -18.69 3.31 -8.76
CA GLY A 5 -18.29 4.04 -9.98
C GLY A 5 -16.90 4.70 -9.91
N LYS A 6 -16.09 4.38 -8.91
CA LYS A 6 -14.70 4.84 -8.79
C LYS A 6 -13.75 3.82 -9.38
N THR A 7 -12.63 4.27 -9.92
CA THR A 7 -11.53 3.41 -10.38
C THR A 7 -10.33 3.54 -9.46
N ALA A 8 -9.81 2.40 -8.99
CA ALA A 8 -8.66 2.33 -8.10
C ALA A 8 -7.47 1.62 -8.74
N PHE A 9 -6.35 2.33 -8.90
CA PHE A 9 -5.07 1.76 -9.30
C PHE A 9 -4.30 1.29 -8.05
N ILE A 10 -4.02 -0.01 -7.97
CA ILE A 10 -3.43 -0.64 -6.78
C ILE A 10 -2.12 -1.33 -7.15
N THR A 11 -1.00 -0.89 -6.57
CA THR A 11 0.30 -1.54 -6.76
C THR A 11 0.57 -2.59 -5.69
N GLY A 12 1.36 -3.63 -6.02
CA GLY A 12 1.59 -4.75 -5.12
C GLY A 12 0.31 -5.56 -4.90
N ALA A 13 -0.56 -5.62 -5.93
CA ALA A 13 -1.87 -6.25 -5.86
C ALA A 13 -1.82 -7.78 -5.93
N GLY A 14 -0.70 -8.37 -6.30
CA GLY A 14 -0.55 -9.83 -6.44
C GLY A 14 -0.66 -10.61 -5.13
N SER A 15 -0.49 -9.96 -3.96
CA SER A 15 -0.56 -10.66 -2.68
C SER A 15 -0.87 -9.73 -1.49
N GLY A 16 -1.02 -10.33 -0.29
CA GLY A 16 -1.06 -9.63 0.99
C GLY A 16 -2.06 -8.48 1.06
N LEU A 17 -1.57 -7.31 1.47
CA LEU A 17 -2.42 -6.12 1.66
C LEU A 17 -3.02 -5.60 0.36
N GLY A 18 -2.25 -5.65 -0.74
CA GLY A 18 -2.74 -5.17 -2.04
C GLY A 18 -3.87 -6.03 -2.59
N ARG A 19 -3.77 -7.37 -2.46
CA ARG A 19 -4.86 -8.29 -2.79
C ARG A 19 -6.10 -8.03 -1.94
N ALA A 20 -5.94 -7.96 -0.63
CA ALA A 20 -7.05 -7.68 0.28
C ALA A 20 -7.71 -6.32 0.01
N ALA A 21 -6.93 -5.31 -0.36
CA ALA A 21 -7.46 -4.02 -0.77
C ALA A 21 -8.23 -4.12 -2.09
N SER A 22 -7.72 -4.88 -3.07
CA SER A 22 -8.41 -5.09 -4.35
C SER A 22 -9.77 -5.77 -4.16
N GLU A 23 -9.82 -6.85 -3.37
CA GLU A 23 -11.07 -7.54 -3.02
C GLU A 23 -12.03 -6.59 -2.29
N ARG A 24 -11.53 -5.88 -1.26
CA ARG A 24 -12.37 -5.01 -0.43
C ARG A 24 -12.91 -3.78 -1.18
N PHE A 25 -12.11 -3.20 -2.09
CA PHE A 25 -12.54 -2.06 -2.91
C PHE A 25 -13.56 -2.49 -3.96
N ALA A 26 -13.38 -3.68 -4.55
CA ALA A 26 -14.35 -4.25 -5.49
C ALA A 26 -15.71 -4.54 -4.84
N GLU A 27 -15.74 -5.08 -3.61
CA GLU A 27 -16.97 -5.25 -2.81
C GLU A 27 -17.71 -3.93 -2.59
N GLU A 28 -17.01 -2.80 -2.63
CA GLU A 28 -17.58 -1.46 -2.47
C GLU A 28 -17.80 -0.73 -3.81
N GLY A 29 -17.75 -1.47 -4.91
CA GLY A 29 -18.16 -1.00 -6.23
C GLY A 29 -17.08 -0.32 -7.06
N ALA A 30 -15.80 -0.45 -6.67
CA ALA A 30 -14.71 0.06 -7.47
C ALA A 30 -14.37 -0.85 -8.65
N THR A 31 -14.02 -0.27 -9.80
CA THR A 31 -13.23 -0.93 -10.84
C THR A 31 -11.78 -0.97 -10.38
N ILE A 32 -11.15 -2.14 -10.45
CA ILE A 32 -9.79 -2.38 -9.96
C ILE A 32 -8.80 -2.45 -11.12
N VAL A 33 -7.76 -1.61 -11.05
CA VAL A 33 -6.57 -1.73 -11.88
C VAL A 33 -5.44 -2.28 -11.00
N ALA A 34 -5.24 -3.60 -11.07
CA ALA A 34 -4.28 -4.32 -10.25
C ALA A 34 -2.91 -4.38 -10.91
N ALA A 35 -1.86 -3.93 -10.24
CA ALA A 35 -0.50 -3.90 -10.77
C ALA A 35 0.49 -4.61 -9.82
N ASP A 36 1.33 -5.48 -10.37
CA ASP A 36 2.39 -6.19 -9.65
C ASP A 36 3.45 -6.69 -10.65
N VAL A 37 4.62 -7.09 -10.15
CA VAL A 37 5.62 -7.85 -10.91
C VAL A 37 5.32 -9.36 -10.91
N ASP A 38 4.51 -9.85 -9.98
CA ASP A 38 4.06 -11.23 -9.84
C ASP A 38 2.76 -11.45 -10.64
N THR A 39 2.91 -11.91 -11.87
CA THR A 39 1.79 -12.14 -12.79
C THR A 39 0.87 -13.26 -12.32
N ASP A 40 1.40 -14.33 -11.70
CA ASP A 40 0.59 -15.42 -11.15
C ASP A 40 -0.24 -14.91 -9.95
N GLY A 41 0.38 -14.06 -9.14
CA GLY A 41 -0.30 -13.37 -8.04
C GLY A 41 -1.40 -12.44 -8.52
N LEU A 42 -1.19 -11.72 -9.63
CA LEU A 42 -2.21 -10.86 -10.25
C LEU A 42 -3.40 -11.67 -10.79
N GLU A 43 -3.14 -12.78 -11.48
CA GLU A 43 -4.21 -13.68 -11.98
C GLU A 43 -5.07 -14.19 -10.82
N ALA A 44 -4.43 -14.66 -9.74
CA ALA A 44 -5.15 -15.11 -8.56
C ALA A 44 -5.96 -13.99 -7.87
N THR A 45 -5.51 -12.74 -7.93
CA THR A 45 -6.26 -11.60 -7.41
C THR A 45 -7.43 -11.24 -8.32
N ALA A 46 -7.22 -11.27 -9.64
CA ALA A 46 -8.27 -11.02 -10.61
C ALA A 46 -9.42 -12.05 -10.50
N ASP A 47 -9.10 -13.34 -10.34
CA ASP A 47 -10.09 -14.38 -10.13
C ASP A 47 -10.96 -14.11 -8.89
N ARG A 48 -10.33 -13.71 -7.78
CA ARG A 48 -11.04 -13.40 -6.53
C ARG A 48 -11.95 -12.18 -6.66
N VAL A 49 -11.47 -11.12 -7.32
CA VAL A 49 -12.30 -9.94 -7.59
C VAL A 49 -13.48 -10.29 -8.49
N ALA A 50 -13.26 -11.12 -9.53
CA ALA A 50 -14.32 -11.59 -10.41
C ALA A 50 -15.35 -12.47 -9.68
N ASP A 51 -14.92 -13.34 -8.77
CA ASP A 51 -15.81 -14.17 -7.92
C ASP A 51 -16.71 -13.31 -7.02
N LEU A 52 -16.27 -12.10 -6.64
CA LEU A 52 -17.06 -11.10 -5.92
C LEU A 52 -18.01 -10.31 -6.85
N GLY A 53 -17.94 -10.54 -8.16
CA GLY A 53 -18.68 -9.78 -9.17
C GLY A 53 -18.10 -8.41 -9.48
N GLY A 54 -16.87 -8.13 -9.08
CA GLY A 54 -16.15 -6.89 -9.35
C GLY A 54 -15.51 -6.87 -10.75
N GLU A 55 -15.22 -5.67 -11.22
CA GLU A 55 -14.44 -5.44 -12.45
C GLU A 55 -12.96 -5.28 -12.12
N VAL A 56 -12.08 -5.97 -12.86
CA VAL A 56 -10.63 -5.92 -12.65
C VAL A 56 -9.87 -6.02 -13.96
N THR A 57 -8.83 -5.22 -14.10
CA THR A 57 -7.79 -5.39 -15.12
C THR A 57 -6.41 -5.51 -14.45
N THR A 58 -5.49 -6.20 -15.08
CA THR A 58 -4.17 -6.49 -14.52
C THR A 58 -3.07 -5.89 -15.37
N HIS A 59 -2.01 -5.38 -14.72
CA HIS A 59 -0.81 -4.86 -15.37
C HIS A 59 0.44 -5.45 -14.72
N GLU A 60 1.28 -6.11 -15.48
CA GLU A 60 2.64 -6.41 -15.05
C GLU A 60 3.42 -5.10 -14.95
N LEU A 61 3.82 -4.72 -13.73
CA LEU A 61 4.45 -3.43 -13.49
C LEU A 61 5.53 -3.52 -12.41
N ASP A 62 6.76 -3.15 -12.77
CA ASP A 62 7.78 -2.81 -11.79
C ASP A 62 7.66 -1.32 -11.44
N VAL A 63 7.28 -1.03 -10.20
CA VAL A 63 7.10 0.36 -9.72
C VAL A 63 8.37 1.22 -9.80
N ARG A 64 9.55 0.59 -9.97
CA ARG A 64 10.83 1.29 -10.16
C ARG A 64 10.96 1.94 -11.53
N ASP A 65 10.21 1.43 -12.52
CA ASP A 65 10.16 1.97 -13.88
C ASP A 65 9.08 3.06 -13.97
N GLY A 66 9.52 4.33 -13.89
CA GLY A 66 8.59 5.46 -13.91
C GLY A 66 7.90 5.67 -15.25
N ASP A 67 8.52 5.27 -16.37
CA ASP A 67 7.90 5.41 -17.69
C ASP A 67 6.84 4.33 -17.91
N ALA A 68 7.12 3.08 -17.52
CA ALA A 68 6.13 2.01 -17.51
C ALA A 68 4.95 2.32 -16.57
N PHE A 69 5.22 2.89 -15.38
CA PHE A 69 4.17 3.28 -14.44
C PHE A 69 3.25 4.35 -15.07
N ARG A 70 3.84 5.39 -15.67
CA ARG A 70 3.07 6.46 -16.33
C ARG A 70 2.21 5.89 -17.46
N ALA A 71 2.78 5.05 -18.31
CA ALA A 71 2.03 4.42 -19.41
C ALA A 71 0.83 3.58 -18.91
N ALA A 72 1.00 2.81 -17.82
CA ALA A 72 -0.07 2.03 -17.23
C ALA A 72 -1.18 2.91 -16.63
N VAL A 73 -0.80 4.01 -15.96
CA VAL A 73 -1.75 4.98 -15.40
C VAL A 73 -2.51 5.71 -16.50
N ASP A 74 -1.83 6.17 -17.56
CA ASP A 74 -2.45 6.87 -18.68
C ASP A 74 -3.48 5.95 -19.38
N ALA A 75 -3.13 4.68 -19.61
CA ALA A 75 -4.05 3.70 -20.19
C ALA A 75 -5.28 3.46 -19.30
N ALA A 76 -5.09 3.30 -17.99
CA ALA A 76 -6.19 3.12 -17.05
C ALA A 76 -7.11 4.35 -16.98
N ALA A 77 -6.52 5.55 -16.97
CA ALA A 77 -7.28 6.81 -16.94
C ALA A 77 -8.09 7.04 -18.23
N GLU A 78 -7.54 6.65 -19.39
CA GLU A 78 -8.25 6.76 -20.69
C GLU A 78 -9.41 5.77 -20.78
N GLU A 79 -9.24 4.55 -20.29
CA GLU A 79 -10.24 3.48 -20.43
C GLU A 79 -11.36 3.56 -19.39
N PHE A 80 -11.01 3.83 -18.13
CA PHE A 80 -11.94 3.73 -16.99
C PHE A 80 -12.13 5.05 -16.23
N GLY A 81 -11.32 6.07 -16.49
CA GLY A 81 -11.11 7.15 -15.53
C GLY A 81 -10.22 6.69 -14.37
N LEU A 82 -9.86 7.60 -13.48
CA LEU A 82 -9.02 7.25 -12.32
C LEU A 82 -9.34 8.15 -11.13
N ASP A 83 -9.69 7.55 -9.98
CA ASP A 83 -10.09 8.27 -8.77
C ASP A 83 -9.14 8.02 -7.60
N VAL A 84 -8.57 6.82 -7.51
CA VAL A 84 -7.77 6.37 -6.38
C VAL A 84 -6.45 5.77 -6.84
N LEU A 85 -5.36 6.18 -6.20
CA LEU A 85 -4.08 5.47 -6.24
C LEU A 85 -3.78 4.86 -4.88
N LEU A 86 -3.58 3.55 -4.84
CA LEU A 86 -3.03 2.85 -3.70
C LEU A 86 -1.58 2.43 -3.99
N ASN A 87 -0.61 3.22 -3.53
CA ASN A 87 0.80 2.88 -3.54
C ASN A 87 1.08 1.85 -2.43
N ASN A 88 0.93 0.58 -2.75
CA ASN A 88 1.09 -0.50 -1.76
C ASN A 88 2.31 -1.39 -2.03
N ALA A 89 2.81 -1.49 -3.25
CA ALA A 89 4.02 -2.25 -3.55
C ALA A 89 5.17 -1.91 -2.58
N GLY A 90 5.80 -2.93 -2.05
CA GLY A 90 6.88 -2.71 -1.09
C GLY A 90 7.64 -3.99 -0.75
N VAL A 91 8.89 -3.82 -0.36
CA VAL A 91 9.79 -4.89 0.04
C VAL A 91 10.42 -4.59 1.40
N SER A 92 10.82 -5.63 2.11
CA SER A 92 11.64 -5.53 3.31
C SER A 92 12.95 -6.28 3.10
N HIS A 93 13.89 -6.07 3.99
CA HIS A 93 15.10 -6.91 4.12
C HIS A 93 15.03 -7.80 5.36
N ASP A 94 15.94 -8.75 5.46
CA ASP A 94 16.09 -9.56 6.65
C ASP A 94 16.57 -8.73 7.83
N ARG A 95 16.24 -9.16 9.05
CA ARG A 95 16.78 -8.52 10.25
C ARG A 95 18.28 -8.71 10.31
N MET A 96 19.01 -7.59 10.33
CA MET A 96 20.47 -7.59 10.39
C MET A 96 20.97 -6.30 11.06
N ASP A 97 22.18 -6.35 11.56
CA ASP A 97 22.81 -5.15 12.12
C ASP A 97 23.08 -4.13 11.02
N PHE A 98 23.08 -2.87 11.37
CA PHE A 98 23.13 -1.77 10.38
C PHE A 98 24.35 -1.85 9.46
N GLU A 99 25.52 -2.17 10.01
CA GLU A 99 26.77 -2.30 9.28
C GLU A 99 26.84 -3.52 8.34
N ALA A 100 25.89 -4.45 8.48
CA ALA A 100 25.76 -5.61 7.59
C ALA A 100 24.82 -5.36 6.40
N ILE A 101 24.13 -4.21 6.36
CA ILE A 101 23.27 -3.83 5.24
C ILE A 101 24.18 -3.34 4.12
N ASP A 102 24.30 -4.13 3.06
CA ASP A 102 25.04 -3.74 1.87
C ASP A 102 24.25 -2.74 0.99
N ASP A 103 24.94 -2.17 0.02
CA ASP A 103 24.37 -1.17 -0.88
C ASP A 103 23.22 -1.74 -1.73
N ASP A 104 23.30 -2.98 -2.18
CA ASP A 104 22.28 -3.61 -3.02
C ASP A 104 20.97 -3.80 -2.23
N VAL A 105 21.05 -4.22 -0.97
CA VAL A 105 19.89 -4.33 -0.08
C VAL A 105 19.27 -2.96 0.19
N ARG A 106 20.10 -1.96 0.51
CA ARG A 106 19.65 -0.58 0.71
C ARG A 106 18.94 -0.05 -0.53
N ASP A 107 19.59 -0.15 -1.69
CA ASP A 107 19.12 0.46 -2.93
C ASP A 107 17.83 -0.22 -3.38
N ARG A 108 17.73 -1.55 -3.30
CA ARG A 108 16.49 -2.27 -3.60
C ARG A 108 15.33 -1.79 -2.72
N VAL A 109 15.55 -1.60 -1.42
CA VAL A 109 14.49 -1.15 -0.49
C VAL A 109 14.07 0.27 -0.80
N LEU A 110 15.02 1.17 -1.08
CA LEU A 110 14.71 2.56 -1.42
C LEU A 110 14.05 2.68 -2.80
N ASP A 111 14.53 1.96 -3.79
CA ASP A 111 13.98 2.01 -5.14
C ASP A 111 12.52 1.55 -5.18
N VAL A 112 12.18 0.45 -4.49
CA VAL A 112 10.80 -0.02 -4.47
C VAL A 112 9.94 0.86 -3.57
N ASN A 113 10.34 1.06 -2.30
CA ASN A 113 9.45 1.63 -1.28
C ASN A 113 9.35 3.16 -1.36
N VAL A 114 10.35 3.85 -1.91
CA VAL A 114 10.39 5.31 -1.98
C VAL A 114 10.21 5.79 -3.41
N LYS A 115 11.10 5.36 -4.33
CA LYS A 115 11.02 5.75 -5.73
C LYS A 115 9.74 5.22 -6.39
N GLY A 116 9.30 3.99 -6.06
CA GLY A 116 8.03 3.46 -6.55
C GLY A 116 6.83 4.31 -6.12
N VAL A 117 6.76 4.73 -4.86
CA VAL A 117 5.71 5.65 -4.36
C VAL A 117 5.78 7.00 -5.06
N TRP A 118 6.98 7.54 -5.26
CA TRP A 118 7.20 8.77 -6.01
C TRP A 118 6.68 8.64 -7.44
N ASN A 119 7.04 7.58 -8.16
CA ASN A 119 6.62 7.33 -9.54
C ASN A 119 5.10 7.26 -9.66
N GLY A 120 4.43 6.54 -8.75
CA GLY A 120 2.97 6.45 -8.73
C GLY A 120 2.29 7.80 -8.53
N CYS A 121 2.73 8.58 -7.54
CA CYS A 121 2.20 9.92 -7.32
C CYS A 121 2.43 10.81 -8.53
N GLN A 122 3.63 10.77 -9.12
CA GLN A 122 3.96 11.59 -10.30
C GLN A 122 3.13 11.20 -11.53
N ALA A 123 2.78 9.92 -11.68
CA ALA A 123 1.97 9.43 -12.79
C ALA A 123 0.50 9.88 -12.68
N VAL A 124 -0.12 9.80 -11.49
CA VAL A 124 -1.56 10.11 -11.35
C VAL A 124 -1.88 11.59 -11.22
N LEU A 125 -0.95 12.41 -10.71
CA LEU A 125 -1.22 13.82 -10.41
C LEU A 125 -1.69 14.66 -11.60
N PRO A 126 -1.20 14.50 -12.83
CA PRO A 126 -1.75 15.23 -13.97
C PRO A 126 -3.25 14.98 -14.16
N HIS A 127 -3.70 13.72 -14.06
CA HIS A 127 -5.10 13.33 -14.20
C HIS A 127 -5.94 13.89 -13.04
N PHE A 128 -5.49 13.72 -11.79
CA PHE A 128 -6.21 14.18 -10.61
C PHE A 128 -6.35 15.71 -10.56
N LYS A 129 -5.33 16.44 -10.99
CA LYS A 129 -5.38 17.92 -11.09
C LYS A 129 -6.33 18.39 -12.20
N GLU A 130 -6.32 17.72 -13.34
CA GLU A 130 -7.24 18.06 -14.44
C GLU A 130 -8.71 17.85 -14.04
N GLN A 131 -9.02 16.76 -13.35
CA GLN A 131 -10.39 16.49 -12.85
C GLN A 131 -10.75 17.25 -11.58
N GLY A 132 -9.78 17.87 -10.87
CA GLY A 132 -10.00 18.62 -9.63
C GLY A 132 -10.33 17.74 -8.42
N SER A 133 -10.02 16.45 -8.47
CA SER A 133 -10.28 15.49 -7.38
C SER A 133 -9.36 14.27 -7.49
N GLY A 134 -9.09 13.59 -6.37
CA GLY A 134 -8.34 12.34 -6.33
C GLY A 134 -7.97 11.94 -4.91
N ALA A 135 -7.76 10.65 -4.69
CA ALA A 135 -7.29 10.13 -3.42
C ALA A 135 -6.05 9.26 -3.59
N ILE A 136 -4.96 9.61 -2.92
CA ILE A 136 -3.72 8.83 -2.85
C ILE A 136 -3.59 8.25 -1.46
N VAL A 137 -3.45 6.92 -1.38
CA VAL A 137 -3.17 6.21 -0.12
C VAL A 137 -1.83 5.50 -0.25
N ASN A 138 -0.87 5.88 0.57
CA ASN A 138 0.47 5.30 0.59
C ASN A 138 0.60 4.26 1.71
N THR A 139 1.09 3.07 1.41
CA THR A 139 1.41 2.05 2.42
C THR A 139 2.80 2.32 3.02
N ALA A 140 2.80 3.04 4.14
CA ALA A 140 3.98 3.20 4.99
C ALA A 140 4.15 1.96 5.90
N SER A 141 4.46 2.15 7.16
CA SER A 141 4.58 1.11 8.19
C SER A 141 4.68 1.76 9.56
N LEU A 142 4.33 1.03 10.59
CA LEU A 142 4.69 1.39 11.96
C LEU A 142 6.20 1.63 12.12
N ALA A 143 7.03 0.87 11.40
CA ALA A 143 8.49 1.04 11.36
C ALA A 143 8.93 2.41 10.80
N GLY A 144 8.08 3.12 10.07
CA GLY A 144 8.31 4.48 9.61
C GLY A 144 7.91 5.55 10.65
N VAL A 145 7.22 5.16 11.71
CA VAL A 145 6.76 6.04 12.80
C VAL A 145 7.64 5.92 14.03
N ILE A 146 7.91 4.68 14.47
CA ILE A 146 8.66 4.43 15.72
C ILE A 146 10.04 3.81 15.50
N GLY A 147 10.44 3.54 14.26
CA GLY A 147 11.69 2.83 13.94
C GLY A 147 11.69 1.37 14.44
N ALA A 148 12.31 0.49 13.67
CA ALA A 148 12.42 -0.93 14.03
C ALA A 148 13.90 -1.34 14.05
N PRO A 149 14.46 -1.75 15.21
CA PRO A 149 15.83 -2.25 15.27
C PRO A 149 16.05 -3.42 14.31
N GLN A 150 17.23 -3.46 13.68
CA GLN A 150 17.61 -4.46 12.66
C GLN A 150 16.79 -4.40 11.35
N LEU A 151 15.89 -3.42 11.21
CA LEU A 151 15.17 -3.10 9.99
C LEU A 151 15.39 -1.60 9.62
N THR A 152 16.60 -1.09 9.83
CA THR A 152 16.92 0.33 9.67
C THR A 152 16.71 0.84 8.24
N GLY A 153 17.10 0.08 7.21
CA GLY A 153 16.85 0.42 5.81
C GLY A 153 15.35 0.48 5.48
N TYR A 154 14.59 -0.49 5.96
CA TYR A 154 13.14 -0.51 5.83
C TYR A 154 12.49 0.66 6.58
N SER A 155 12.90 0.92 7.84
CA SER A 155 12.40 2.04 8.63
C SER A 155 12.69 3.39 7.97
N LEU A 156 13.89 3.56 7.41
CA LEU A 156 14.25 4.74 6.61
C LEU A 156 13.29 4.93 5.45
N SER A 157 13.04 3.88 4.66
CA SER A 157 12.16 3.96 3.49
C SER A 157 10.73 4.32 3.88
N LYS A 158 10.19 3.69 4.93
CA LYS A 158 8.80 3.93 5.36
C LYS A 158 8.64 5.26 6.10
N GLY A 159 9.67 5.74 6.80
CA GLY A 159 9.72 7.09 7.34
C GLY A 159 9.75 8.18 6.25
N ALA A 160 10.46 7.93 5.15
CA ALA A 160 10.44 8.79 3.99
C ALA A 160 9.04 8.90 3.39
N VAL A 161 8.30 7.79 3.23
CA VAL A 161 6.91 7.78 2.74
C VAL A 161 5.98 8.57 3.65
N VAL A 162 6.11 8.45 4.98
CA VAL A 162 5.30 9.22 5.95
C VAL A 162 5.51 10.71 5.76
N ASN A 163 6.76 11.18 5.66
CA ASN A 163 7.01 12.62 5.50
C ASN A 163 6.69 13.13 4.10
N PHE A 164 6.94 12.33 3.06
CA PHE A 164 6.56 12.62 1.69
C PHE A 164 5.04 12.82 1.55
N THR A 165 4.24 11.94 2.17
CA THR A 165 2.77 12.05 2.22
C THR A 165 2.33 13.42 2.75
N ARG A 166 2.93 13.92 3.82
CA ARG A 166 2.59 15.23 4.40
C ARG A 166 2.94 16.39 3.48
N ALA A 167 4.13 16.34 2.88
CA ALA A 167 4.59 17.38 1.98
C ALA A 167 3.71 17.46 0.72
N LEU A 168 3.44 16.28 0.10
CA LEU A 168 2.62 16.22 -1.10
C LEU A 168 1.17 16.63 -0.83
N ALA A 169 0.59 16.22 0.30
CA ALA A 169 -0.77 16.61 0.68
C ALA A 169 -0.94 18.15 0.78
N ALA A 170 0.05 18.83 1.33
CA ALA A 170 0.04 20.30 1.43
C ALA A 170 0.17 20.96 0.05
N GLU A 171 0.93 20.35 -0.86
CA GLU A 171 1.16 20.88 -2.20
C GLU A 171 -0.05 20.73 -3.11
N VAL A 172 -0.69 19.53 -3.11
CA VAL A 172 -1.76 19.20 -4.06
C VAL A 172 -3.18 19.38 -3.49
N GLY A 173 -3.31 19.67 -2.20
CA GLY A 173 -4.58 19.96 -1.55
C GLY A 173 -5.40 21.06 -2.25
N PRO A 174 -4.80 22.19 -2.69
CA PRO A 174 -5.49 23.22 -3.46
C PRO A 174 -6.09 22.73 -4.79
N ASP A 175 -5.56 21.62 -5.34
CA ASP A 175 -6.06 21.00 -6.57
C ASP A 175 -7.17 19.95 -6.30
N GLY A 176 -7.68 19.84 -5.05
CA GLY A 176 -8.71 18.88 -4.67
C GLY A 176 -8.19 17.45 -4.46
N VAL A 177 -6.88 17.24 -4.37
CA VAL A 177 -6.27 15.91 -4.21
C VAL A 177 -5.92 15.65 -2.76
N ARG A 178 -6.40 14.53 -2.20
CA ARG A 178 -6.07 14.08 -0.85
C ARG A 178 -4.93 13.06 -0.90
N VAL A 179 -3.97 13.17 0.02
CA VAL A 179 -2.85 12.24 0.13
C VAL A 179 -2.69 11.82 1.57
N ASN A 180 -2.86 10.53 1.86
CA ASN A 180 -2.72 9.97 3.19
C ASN A 180 -1.83 8.73 3.17
N ALA A 181 -1.38 8.28 4.35
CA ALA A 181 -0.64 7.04 4.50
C ALA A 181 -1.31 6.15 5.55
N VAL A 182 -1.24 4.84 5.34
CA VAL A 182 -1.48 3.84 6.38
C VAL A 182 -0.15 3.34 6.94
N CYS A 183 -0.08 3.12 8.25
CA CYS A 183 1.10 2.66 8.96
C CYS A 183 0.79 1.36 9.72
N PRO A 184 0.71 0.21 9.03
CA PRO A 184 0.39 -1.06 9.66
C PRO A 184 1.48 -1.53 10.63
N GLY A 185 1.07 -2.16 11.74
CA GLY A 185 1.90 -3.05 12.52
C GLY A 185 2.14 -4.37 11.79
N VAL A 186 2.58 -5.41 12.50
CA VAL A 186 2.74 -6.74 11.88
C VAL A 186 1.37 -7.30 11.51
N THR A 187 1.20 -7.59 10.23
CA THR A 187 -0.04 -8.12 9.64
C THR A 187 0.25 -9.48 9.02
N ASP A 188 -0.68 -10.43 9.10
CA ASP A 188 -0.52 -11.80 8.61
C ASP A 188 -0.53 -11.84 7.07
N THR A 189 0.62 -11.60 6.48
CA THR A 189 0.85 -11.57 5.04
C THR A 189 2.12 -12.36 4.68
N PRO A 190 2.38 -12.65 3.40
CA PRO A 190 3.62 -13.32 3.00
C PRO A 190 4.90 -12.61 3.44
N MET A 191 4.91 -11.28 3.52
CA MET A 191 6.11 -10.49 3.85
C MET A 191 6.73 -10.84 5.23
N PRO A 192 6.02 -10.87 6.36
CA PRO A 192 6.60 -11.26 7.65
C PRO A 192 6.81 -12.77 7.81
N ARG A 193 6.15 -13.61 7.00
CA ARG A 193 6.29 -15.08 7.05
C ARG A 193 7.65 -15.57 6.52
N LYS A 194 8.17 -14.95 5.46
CA LYS A 194 9.51 -15.17 4.89
C LYS A 194 10.01 -16.62 4.91
N GLY A 195 9.30 -17.52 4.23
CA GLY A 195 9.74 -18.90 4.05
C GLY A 195 9.62 -19.79 5.30
N GLN A 196 8.96 -19.32 6.35
CA GLN A 196 8.60 -20.14 7.50
C GLN A 196 7.49 -21.12 7.12
N SER A 197 7.53 -22.34 7.69
CA SER A 197 6.41 -23.26 7.61
C SER A 197 5.16 -22.71 8.32
N ASP A 198 3.99 -23.29 8.05
CA ASP A 198 2.75 -22.87 8.72
C ASP A 198 2.82 -23.05 10.24
N GLU A 199 3.48 -24.11 10.72
CA GLU A 199 3.68 -24.39 12.15
C GLU A 199 4.61 -23.36 12.82
N GLU A 200 5.74 -23.03 12.18
CA GLU A 200 6.68 -22.01 12.67
C GLU A 200 6.02 -20.64 12.70
N TRP A 201 5.27 -20.31 11.66
CA TRP A 201 4.55 -19.06 11.61
C TRP A 201 3.45 -18.96 12.66
N ALA A 202 2.67 -20.03 12.88
CA ALA A 202 1.63 -20.08 13.91
C ALA A 202 2.21 -19.83 15.30
N GLN A 203 3.32 -20.46 15.65
CA GLN A 203 4.03 -20.24 16.92
C GLN A 203 4.50 -18.78 17.04
N ARG A 204 5.10 -18.25 15.98
CA ARG A 204 5.58 -16.86 15.96
C ARG A 204 4.44 -15.85 16.05
N LYS A 205 3.31 -16.10 15.39
CA LYS A 205 2.08 -15.28 15.52
C LYS A 205 1.66 -15.18 16.99
N GLU A 206 1.60 -16.31 17.68
CA GLU A 206 1.20 -16.35 19.09
C GLU A 206 2.16 -15.57 19.99
N GLU A 207 3.48 -15.71 19.77
CA GLU A 207 4.49 -14.95 20.51
C GLU A 207 4.37 -13.44 20.26
N LEU A 208 4.27 -13.02 19.01
CA LEU A 208 4.13 -11.61 18.63
C LEU A 208 2.83 -11.01 19.16
N ALA A 209 1.73 -11.75 19.11
CA ALA A 209 0.41 -11.29 19.57
C ALA A 209 0.40 -10.87 21.06
N ARG A 210 1.27 -11.44 21.88
CA ARG A 210 1.40 -11.10 23.32
C ARG A 210 1.82 -9.64 23.55
N HIS A 211 2.55 -9.06 22.58
CA HIS A 211 3.03 -7.68 22.65
C HIS A 211 1.97 -6.64 22.21
N TYR A 212 0.89 -7.09 21.57
CA TYR A 212 -0.18 -6.21 21.13
C TYR A 212 -1.27 -6.10 22.19
N PRO A 213 -1.77 -4.90 22.54
CA PRO A 213 -2.92 -4.74 23.43
C PRO A 213 -4.14 -5.55 22.98
N LEU A 214 -4.42 -5.60 21.68
CA LEU A 214 -5.55 -6.38 21.14
C LEU A 214 -5.29 -7.89 21.03
N LYS A 215 -4.10 -8.37 21.50
CA LYS A 215 -3.74 -9.80 21.65
C LYS A 215 -3.85 -10.61 20.35
N ARG A 216 -3.69 -9.97 19.21
CA ARG A 216 -3.56 -10.59 17.90
C ARG A 216 -2.66 -9.75 16.98
N LEU A 217 -2.18 -10.33 15.91
CA LEU A 217 -1.65 -9.58 14.78
C LEU A 217 -2.78 -8.96 13.96
N GLY A 218 -2.46 -8.01 13.10
CA GLY A 218 -3.39 -7.53 12.09
C GLY A 218 -3.69 -8.62 11.05
N GLU A 219 -4.92 -8.65 10.58
CA GLU A 219 -5.27 -9.38 9.36
C GLU A 219 -5.23 -8.40 8.17
N PRO A 220 -5.03 -8.86 6.92
CA PRO A 220 -5.01 -7.98 5.75
C PRO A 220 -6.23 -7.08 5.64
N GLU A 221 -7.40 -7.57 6.03
CA GLU A 221 -8.68 -6.86 6.02
C GLU A 221 -8.72 -5.68 7.00
N ASP A 222 -8.02 -5.77 8.14
CA ASP A 222 -7.91 -4.64 9.09
C ASP A 222 -7.28 -3.42 8.41
N VAL A 223 -6.27 -3.66 7.56
CA VAL A 223 -5.57 -2.61 6.84
C VAL A 223 -6.35 -2.18 5.59
N ALA A 224 -6.91 -3.12 4.84
CA ALA A 224 -7.74 -2.84 3.66
C ALA A 224 -8.95 -1.96 4.00
N ASN A 225 -9.60 -2.18 5.15
CA ASN A 225 -10.70 -1.33 5.62
C ASN A 225 -10.25 0.12 5.91
N ALA A 226 -9.06 0.32 6.45
CA ALA A 226 -8.51 1.65 6.66
C ALA A 226 -8.10 2.33 5.34
N MET A 227 -7.55 1.57 4.39
CA MET A 227 -7.25 2.05 3.04
C MET A 227 -8.53 2.48 2.33
N LEU A 228 -9.59 1.67 2.40
CA LEU A 228 -10.91 1.98 1.85
C LEU A 228 -11.48 3.28 2.45
N PHE A 229 -11.43 3.44 3.77
CA PHE A 229 -11.89 4.67 4.43
C PHE A 229 -11.15 5.89 3.89
N LEU A 230 -9.81 5.85 3.83
CA LEU A 230 -9.01 6.98 3.34
C LEU A 230 -9.20 7.25 1.84
N ALA A 231 -9.54 6.23 1.04
CA ALA A 231 -9.83 6.36 -0.38
C ALA A 231 -11.22 6.95 -0.65
N SER A 232 -12.19 6.71 0.23
CA SER A 232 -13.59 7.11 0.07
C SER A 232 -13.86 8.57 0.41
N ASP A 233 -15.05 9.06 0.02
CA ASP A 233 -15.54 10.41 0.34
C ASP A 233 -15.81 10.61 1.84
N GLU A 234 -15.84 9.53 2.65
CA GLU A 234 -15.93 9.66 4.12
C GLU A 234 -14.68 10.33 4.73
N ALA A 235 -13.58 10.37 3.98
CA ALA A 235 -12.32 11.01 4.38
C ALA A 235 -12.09 12.38 3.70
N ASP A 236 -13.12 13.06 3.24
CA ASP A 236 -13.02 14.35 2.50
C ASP A 236 -12.23 15.43 3.22
N TRP A 237 -12.27 15.44 4.55
CA TRP A 237 -11.56 16.43 5.36
C TRP A 237 -10.27 15.86 5.98
N ILE A 238 -9.75 14.77 5.39
CA ILE A 238 -8.55 14.07 5.88
C ILE A 238 -7.49 14.04 4.78
N THR A 239 -6.41 14.79 4.97
CA THR A 239 -5.23 14.77 4.11
C THR A 239 -3.95 14.98 4.94
N GLY A 240 -2.81 14.46 4.46
CA GLY A 240 -1.52 14.55 5.14
C GLY A 240 -1.38 13.66 6.38
N GLN A 241 -2.31 12.73 6.61
CA GLN A 241 -2.30 11.89 7.80
C GLN A 241 -1.50 10.59 7.58
N ALA A 242 -0.85 10.14 8.65
CA ALA A 242 -0.24 8.81 8.76
C ALA A 242 -1.03 8.01 9.79
N LEU A 243 -2.01 7.24 9.31
CA LEU A 243 -2.93 6.46 10.15
C LEU A 243 -2.24 5.17 10.62
N VAL A 244 -2.00 5.07 11.92
CA VAL A 244 -1.42 3.87 12.53
C VAL A 244 -2.50 2.82 12.75
N ILE A 245 -2.20 1.57 12.29
CA ILE A 245 -3.09 0.41 12.38
C ILE A 245 -2.27 -0.74 12.96
N ASP A 246 -2.14 -0.77 14.28
CA ASP A 246 -1.15 -1.61 14.96
C ASP A 246 -1.67 -2.34 16.21
N GLY A 247 -2.97 -2.46 16.38
CA GLY A 247 -3.56 -3.13 17.54
C GLY A 247 -3.16 -2.54 18.89
N GLY A 248 -2.71 -1.27 18.89
CA GLY A 248 -2.29 -0.53 20.08
C GLY A 248 -0.80 -0.72 20.43
N PHE A 249 0.00 -1.37 19.59
CA PHE A 249 1.41 -1.65 19.87
C PHE A 249 2.22 -0.39 20.19
N SER A 250 2.00 0.70 19.47
CA SER A 250 2.78 1.94 19.63
C SER A 250 2.36 2.82 20.80
N CYS A 251 1.26 2.50 21.47
CA CYS A 251 0.76 3.26 22.63
C CYS A 251 0.80 2.49 23.95
N ALA A 252 1.40 1.30 23.95
CA ALA A 252 1.49 0.42 25.14
C ALA A 252 2.88 0.48 25.80
#